data_2eaeec859869dde14c466434c5c32d22
#
_entry.id   2eaeec859869dde14c466434c5c32d22
#
_cell.length_a   1.000
_cell.length_b   1.000
_cell.length_c   1.000
_cell.angle_alpha   90.00
_cell.angle_beta   90.00
_cell.angle_gamma   90.00
#
_symmetry.space_group_name_H-M   'P 1'
#
loop_
_entity.id
_entity.type
_entity.pdbx_description
1 polymer ?
#
loop_
_entity_poly.entity_id
_entity_poly.type
_entity_poly.pdbx_seq_one_letter_code
_entity_poly.pdbx_strand_id
1 'polypeptide(L)'
;MKKQLATLLLTFIFCFTTVIPGFAADSAVPMADKIGAMEKMLYGTEQSGSLLQRMDSLEDDVYGTITSDAIINRVDNMYDYLEGTPDNGEASFATKLNVVEWKMNESMSDGAAKNRIEATEKLLYGQNQTGSLSGRLESLLKLASYTDGNVPVQQVVLPKDSVFKIAFTSELSTKMSRKGDVVHFKAADNLYVNDVLVLPKGATGVGEVKKVVQPGIFGKDGRIDIDFTYIYGVDGTKIPVTVGELAKQKAESIAGAAGAAIGGMIILGPVGLVGGA
;
A
#
# COMPACT_ATOMS: atom_id res chain seq x y z
N MET A 1 -44.24 -56.21 -51.71
CA MET A 1 -42.83 -56.06 -51.23
C MET A 1 -42.74 -54.72 -50.57
N LYS A 2 -42.85 -54.65 -49.23
CA LYS A 2 -42.82 -53.44 -48.46
C LYS A 2 -41.46 -53.41 -47.70
N LYS A 3 -40.59 -52.48 -48.05
CA LYS A 3 -39.38 -52.26 -47.33
C LYS A 3 -39.69 -51.39 -46.08
N GLN A 4 -39.50 -51.96 -44.92
CA GLN A 4 -39.56 -51.19 -43.67
C GLN A 4 -38.24 -50.50 -43.46
N LEU A 5 -38.26 -49.15 -43.34
CA LEU A 5 -37.14 -48.29 -43.00
C LEU A 5 -37.12 -48.20 -41.48
N ALA A 6 -36.15 -48.82 -40.88
CA ALA A 6 -35.93 -48.70 -39.44
C ALA A 6 -35.20 -47.36 -39.17
N THR A 7 -35.89 -46.41 -38.55
CA THR A 7 -35.31 -45.12 -38.09
C THR A 7 -34.68 -45.37 -36.77
N LEU A 8 -33.34 -45.29 -36.76
CA LEU A 8 -32.52 -45.36 -35.54
C LEU A 8 -32.55 -43.98 -34.88
N LEU A 9 -33.28 -43.87 -33.79
CA LEU A 9 -33.31 -42.65 -32.96
C LEU A 9 -32.09 -42.63 -32.06
N LEU A 10 -31.06 -41.84 -32.43
CA LEU A 10 -29.86 -41.64 -31.63
C LEU A 10 -30.18 -40.55 -30.59
N THR A 11 -30.48 -40.97 -29.35
CA THR A 11 -30.67 -40.07 -28.22
C THR A 11 -29.30 -39.58 -27.74
N PHE A 12 -28.94 -38.35 -28.09
CA PHE A 12 -27.77 -37.69 -27.54
C PHE A 12 -28.11 -37.23 -26.11
N ILE A 13 -27.61 -37.92 -25.10
CA ILE A 13 -27.64 -37.48 -23.72
C ILE A 13 -26.54 -36.42 -23.58
N PHE A 14 -26.95 -35.15 -23.60
CA PHE A 14 -26.06 -34.01 -23.26
C PHE A 14 -25.92 -33.98 -21.73
N CYS A 15 -24.83 -34.54 -21.20
CA CYS A 15 -24.42 -34.28 -19.83
C CYS A 15 -23.99 -32.81 -19.70
N PHE A 16 -24.90 -31.96 -19.29
CA PHE A 16 -24.54 -30.62 -18.78
C PHE A 16 -23.82 -30.81 -17.47
N THR A 17 -22.48 -30.82 -17.50
CA THR A 17 -21.69 -30.53 -16.32
C THR A 17 -21.84 -29.03 -16.04
N THR A 18 -22.77 -28.66 -15.15
CA THR A 18 -22.79 -27.37 -14.55
C THR A 18 -21.49 -27.25 -13.74
N VAL A 19 -20.48 -26.58 -14.32
CA VAL A 19 -19.36 -26.03 -13.53
C VAL A 19 -19.99 -24.96 -12.66
N ILE A 20 -20.35 -25.34 -11.44
CA ILE A 20 -20.63 -24.37 -10.39
C ILE A 20 -19.31 -23.62 -10.23
N PRO A 21 -19.24 -22.29 -10.52
CA PRO A 21 -18.08 -21.54 -10.12
C PRO A 21 -18.00 -21.75 -8.60
N GLY A 22 -16.97 -22.49 -8.17
CA GLY A 22 -16.66 -22.58 -6.76
C GLY A 22 -16.48 -21.13 -6.32
N PHE A 23 -17.34 -20.66 -5.43
CA PHE A 23 -17.04 -19.53 -4.61
C PHE A 23 -15.69 -19.89 -4.00
N ALA A 24 -14.59 -19.24 -4.45
CA ALA A 24 -13.39 -19.21 -3.68
C ALA A 24 -13.86 -18.63 -2.34
N ALA A 25 -13.95 -19.49 -1.33
CA ALA A 25 -14.11 -19.03 0.03
C ALA A 25 -12.97 -18.04 0.20
N ASP A 26 -13.33 -16.80 0.47
CA ASP A 26 -12.38 -15.76 0.88
C ASP A 26 -11.58 -16.40 2.00
N SER A 27 -10.35 -16.82 1.70
CA SER A 27 -9.56 -17.60 2.66
C SER A 27 -9.18 -16.60 3.73
N ALA A 28 -9.93 -16.61 4.84
CA ALA A 28 -9.66 -15.76 5.98
C ALA A 28 -8.17 -15.85 6.31
N VAL A 29 -7.50 -14.71 6.39
CA VAL A 29 -6.06 -14.65 6.70
C VAL A 29 -5.83 -15.41 8.00
N PRO A 30 -4.90 -16.38 8.05
CA PRO A 30 -4.62 -17.14 9.26
C PRO A 30 -4.27 -16.23 10.44
N MET A 31 -4.70 -16.61 11.64
CA MET A 31 -4.44 -15.82 12.86
C MET A 31 -2.95 -15.51 13.06
N ALA A 32 -2.06 -16.48 12.80
CA ALA A 32 -0.62 -16.27 12.92
C ALA A 32 -0.11 -15.21 11.95
N ASP A 33 -0.66 -15.16 10.73
CA ASP A 33 -0.28 -14.19 9.71
C ASP A 33 -0.80 -12.78 10.06
N LYS A 34 -2.02 -12.68 10.64
CA LYS A 34 -2.53 -11.41 11.17
C LYS A 34 -1.64 -10.87 12.29
N ILE A 35 -1.25 -11.72 13.27
CA ILE A 35 -0.33 -11.32 14.34
C ILE A 35 1.01 -10.88 13.74
N GLY A 36 1.59 -11.64 12.81
CA GLY A 36 2.83 -11.28 12.13
C GLY A 36 2.76 -9.96 11.36
N ALA A 37 1.63 -9.69 10.68
CA ALA A 37 1.40 -8.43 9.99
C ALA A 37 1.34 -7.25 10.98
N MET A 38 0.58 -7.38 12.07
CA MET A 38 0.50 -6.36 13.12
C MET A 38 1.87 -6.05 13.74
N GLU A 39 2.67 -7.07 14.02
CA GLU A 39 4.03 -6.88 14.55
C GLU A 39 4.96 -6.20 13.55
N LYS A 40 4.92 -6.59 12.29
CA LYS A 40 5.68 -5.91 11.22
C LYS A 40 5.29 -4.44 11.11
N MET A 41 4.00 -4.15 11.17
CA MET A 41 3.49 -2.78 11.12
C MET A 41 3.94 -1.97 12.34
N LEU A 42 3.86 -2.53 13.55
CA LEU A 42 4.17 -1.81 14.79
C LEU A 42 5.66 -1.76 15.10
N TYR A 43 6.39 -2.86 14.89
CA TYR A 43 7.80 -3.03 15.32
C TYR A 43 8.79 -3.17 14.14
N GLY A 44 8.29 -3.36 12.92
CA GLY A 44 9.12 -3.60 11.73
C GLY A 44 9.52 -5.07 11.52
N THR A 45 9.31 -5.95 12.50
CA THR A 45 9.66 -7.38 12.43
C THR A 45 8.69 -8.22 13.25
N GLU A 46 8.50 -9.47 12.82
CA GLU A 46 7.77 -10.44 13.65
C GLU A 46 8.51 -10.74 14.95
N GLN A 47 7.75 -10.95 16.02
CA GLN A 47 8.28 -11.26 17.33
C GLN A 47 8.30 -12.79 17.59
N SER A 48 9.14 -13.23 18.52
CA SER A 48 9.21 -14.60 18.94
C SER A 48 8.26 -14.87 20.12
N GLY A 49 7.82 -16.12 20.28
CA GLY A 49 6.96 -16.54 21.38
C GLY A 49 5.70 -17.25 20.90
N SER A 50 4.86 -17.66 21.85
CA SER A 50 3.55 -18.23 21.54
C SER A 50 2.59 -17.15 21.00
N LEU A 51 1.59 -17.54 20.20
CA LEU A 51 0.61 -16.59 19.66
C LEU A 51 -0.09 -15.79 20.77
N LEU A 52 -0.37 -16.42 21.91
CA LEU A 52 -1.00 -15.73 23.04
C LEU A 52 -0.07 -14.66 23.63
N GLN A 53 1.19 -15.00 23.89
CA GLN A 53 2.17 -14.03 24.41
C GLN A 53 2.39 -12.86 23.46
N ARG A 54 2.48 -13.14 22.15
CA ARG A 54 2.62 -12.10 21.12
C ARG A 54 1.40 -11.18 21.10
N MET A 55 0.19 -11.76 21.18
CA MET A 55 -1.05 -10.98 21.23
C MET A 55 -1.15 -10.14 22.51
N ASP A 56 -0.80 -10.71 23.68
CA ASP A 56 -0.78 -9.97 24.94
C ASP A 56 0.17 -8.77 24.87
N SER A 57 1.36 -8.94 24.27
CA SER A 57 2.33 -7.85 24.08
C SER A 57 1.80 -6.77 23.11
N LEU A 58 1.11 -7.17 22.05
CA LEU A 58 0.48 -6.23 21.13
C LEU A 58 -0.59 -5.38 21.81
N GLU A 59 -1.47 -6.00 22.61
CA GLU A 59 -2.52 -5.26 23.33
C GLU A 59 -1.93 -4.33 24.39
N ASP A 60 -0.93 -4.77 25.12
CA ASP A 60 -0.26 -3.92 26.13
C ASP A 60 0.38 -2.70 25.46
N ASP A 61 1.13 -2.88 24.38
CA ASP A 61 1.77 -1.76 23.65
C ASP A 61 0.73 -0.85 22.98
N VAL A 62 -0.33 -1.41 22.39
CA VAL A 62 -1.30 -0.62 21.63
C VAL A 62 -2.33 0.05 22.53
N TYR A 63 -2.91 -0.67 23.48
CA TYR A 63 -3.99 -0.19 24.33
C TYR A 63 -3.56 0.12 25.77
N GLY A 64 -2.42 -0.40 26.22
CA GLY A 64 -1.99 -0.33 27.62
C GLY A 64 -2.73 -1.29 28.55
N THR A 65 -3.50 -2.22 27.99
CA THR A 65 -4.28 -3.22 28.74
C THR A 65 -4.46 -4.49 27.93
N ILE A 66 -4.48 -5.62 28.60
CA ILE A 66 -4.73 -6.94 27.99
C ILE A 66 -6.19 -7.32 28.23
N THR A 67 -6.91 -7.72 27.18
CA THR A 67 -8.29 -8.16 27.29
C THR A 67 -8.39 -9.65 27.62
N SER A 68 -9.53 -10.08 28.20
CA SER A 68 -9.80 -11.48 28.55
C SER A 68 -10.64 -12.24 27.52
N ASP A 69 -10.88 -11.62 26.36
CA ASP A 69 -11.68 -12.22 25.28
C ASP A 69 -10.98 -13.42 24.62
N ALA A 70 -11.73 -14.19 23.84
CA ALA A 70 -11.16 -15.28 23.06
C ALA A 70 -10.09 -14.73 22.10
N ILE A 71 -8.95 -15.41 22.00
CA ILE A 71 -7.80 -14.94 21.22
C ILE A 71 -8.17 -14.58 19.77
N ILE A 72 -9.09 -15.31 19.13
CA ILE A 72 -9.51 -15.03 17.77
C ILE A 72 -10.17 -13.65 17.65
N ASN A 73 -11.06 -13.30 18.59
CA ASN A 73 -11.72 -12.00 18.61
C ASN A 73 -10.72 -10.87 18.87
N ARG A 74 -9.77 -11.10 19.79
CA ARG A 74 -8.71 -10.13 20.09
C ARG A 74 -7.86 -9.82 18.84
N VAL A 75 -7.47 -10.89 18.11
CA VAL A 75 -6.66 -10.76 16.88
C VAL A 75 -7.46 -10.03 15.80
N ASP A 76 -8.72 -10.41 15.57
CA ASP A 76 -9.54 -9.82 14.55
C ASP A 76 -9.81 -8.34 14.83
N ASN A 77 -10.25 -8.02 16.04
CA ASN A 77 -10.52 -6.64 16.47
C ASN A 77 -9.28 -5.74 16.36
N MET A 78 -8.11 -6.25 16.79
CA MET A 78 -6.88 -5.46 16.71
C MET A 78 -6.38 -5.30 15.27
N TYR A 79 -6.48 -6.34 14.46
CA TYR A 79 -6.11 -6.28 13.04
C TYR A 79 -6.96 -5.24 12.31
N ASP A 80 -8.28 -5.26 12.54
CA ASP A 80 -9.21 -4.28 11.97
C ASP A 80 -8.92 -2.86 12.48
N TYR A 81 -8.59 -2.69 13.75
CA TYR A 81 -8.21 -1.39 14.31
C TYR A 81 -6.92 -0.84 13.71
N LEU A 82 -5.89 -1.70 13.51
CA LEU A 82 -4.58 -1.27 13.05
C LEU A 82 -4.53 -1.04 11.54
N GLU A 83 -5.05 -1.98 10.76
CA GLU A 83 -4.92 -2.03 9.29
C GLU A 83 -6.27 -2.08 8.56
N GLY A 84 -7.38 -2.14 9.28
CA GLY A 84 -8.70 -2.31 8.70
C GLY A 84 -9.06 -1.23 7.68
N THR A 85 -9.86 -1.61 6.71
CA THR A 85 -10.49 -0.67 5.80
C THR A 85 -11.66 0.02 6.50
N PRO A 86 -11.86 1.31 6.31
CA PRO A 86 -12.88 2.08 7.03
C PRO A 86 -14.30 1.83 6.51
N ASP A 87 -14.80 0.61 6.61
CA ASP A 87 -16.19 0.28 6.24
C ASP A 87 -17.21 1.04 7.10
N ASN A 88 -16.81 1.42 8.32
CA ASN A 88 -17.60 2.23 9.26
C ASN A 88 -17.35 3.75 9.13
N GLY A 89 -16.52 4.18 8.19
CA GLY A 89 -16.15 5.60 8.03
C GLY A 89 -15.11 6.11 9.03
N GLU A 90 -14.50 5.22 9.84
CA GLU A 90 -13.41 5.56 10.75
C GLU A 90 -12.05 5.22 10.13
N ALA A 91 -11.08 6.10 10.31
CA ALA A 91 -9.71 5.85 9.88
C ALA A 91 -9.04 4.80 10.77
N SER A 92 -8.33 3.84 10.15
CA SER A 92 -7.47 2.90 10.88
C SER A 92 -6.34 3.63 11.62
N PHE A 93 -5.69 2.92 12.55
CA PHE A 93 -4.50 3.44 13.24
C PHE A 93 -3.40 3.84 12.24
N ALA A 94 -3.16 3.01 11.22
CA ALA A 94 -2.19 3.31 10.16
C ALA A 94 -2.54 4.59 9.40
N THR A 95 -3.80 4.75 9.00
CA THR A 95 -4.28 5.96 8.32
C THR A 95 -4.13 7.20 9.21
N LYS A 96 -4.51 7.10 10.49
CA LYS A 96 -4.36 8.18 11.47
C LYS A 96 -2.90 8.61 11.61
N LEU A 97 -1.98 7.66 11.69
CA LEU A 97 -0.53 7.93 11.76
C LEU A 97 -0.01 8.61 10.50
N ASN A 98 -0.41 8.11 9.31
CA ASN A 98 -0.04 8.69 8.02
C ASN A 98 -0.49 10.16 7.92
N VAL A 99 -1.72 10.45 8.36
CA VAL A 99 -2.28 11.82 8.35
C VAL A 99 -1.56 12.73 9.34
N VAL A 100 -1.25 12.24 10.55
CA VAL A 100 -0.49 13.02 11.55
C VAL A 100 0.88 13.41 11.01
N GLU A 101 1.65 12.46 10.48
CA GLU A 101 2.96 12.76 9.93
C GLU A 101 2.88 13.74 8.76
N TRP A 102 1.95 13.52 7.84
CA TRP A 102 1.75 14.43 6.73
C TRP A 102 1.40 15.85 7.21
N LYS A 103 0.53 15.98 8.22
CA LYS A 103 0.15 17.28 8.80
C LYS A 103 1.31 17.99 9.49
N MET A 104 2.15 17.23 10.21
CA MET A 104 3.24 17.79 11.01
C MET A 104 4.53 18.00 10.23
N ASN A 105 4.83 17.09 9.28
CA ASN A 105 6.10 17.04 8.57
C ASN A 105 5.96 17.32 7.06
N GLU A 106 4.73 17.58 6.59
CA GLU A 106 4.39 17.67 5.15
C GLU A 106 4.81 16.44 4.33
N SER A 107 5.03 15.32 5.00
CA SER A 107 5.51 14.08 4.38
C SER A 107 5.21 12.89 5.26
N MET A 108 4.82 11.77 4.65
CA MET A 108 4.77 10.46 5.30
C MET A 108 6.16 9.86 5.46
N SER A 109 6.33 9.08 6.52
CA SER A 109 7.50 8.21 6.72
C SER A 109 7.15 6.75 6.46
N ASP A 110 8.16 5.92 6.22
CA ASP A 110 8.06 4.47 6.19
C ASP A 110 8.63 3.85 7.47
N GLY A 111 8.40 2.55 7.64
CA GLY A 111 8.90 1.77 8.75
C GLY A 111 7.91 1.58 9.89
N ALA A 112 8.41 1.07 11.01
CA ALA A 112 7.63 0.68 12.16
C ALA A 112 6.83 1.84 12.77
N ALA A 113 5.55 1.65 13.02
CA ALA A 113 4.66 2.68 13.54
C ALA A 113 5.15 3.26 14.88
N LYS A 114 5.68 2.41 15.76
CA LYS A 114 6.27 2.85 17.05
C LYS A 114 7.39 3.86 16.83
N ASN A 115 8.33 3.57 15.92
CA ASN A 115 9.44 4.47 15.61
C ASN A 115 8.96 5.77 14.97
N ARG A 116 7.94 5.73 14.15
CA ARG A 116 7.32 6.89 13.48
C ARG A 116 6.66 7.81 14.49
N ILE A 117 5.89 7.25 15.43
CA ILE A 117 5.29 8.01 16.55
C ILE A 117 6.40 8.66 17.38
N GLU A 118 7.43 7.91 17.76
CA GLU A 118 8.55 8.43 18.54
C GLU A 118 9.32 9.54 17.84
N ALA A 119 9.53 9.43 16.53
CA ALA A 119 10.18 10.47 15.74
C ALA A 119 9.34 11.76 15.70
N THR A 120 8.01 11.62 15.52
CA THR A 120 7.09 12.75 15.53
C THR A 120 7.02 13.41 16.91
N GLU A 121 6.99 12.63 17.99
CA GLU A 121 7.03 13.16 19.37
C GLU A 121 8.34 13.90 19.66
N LYS A 122 9.50 13.36 19.27
CA LYS A 122 10.79 14.03 19.41
C LYS A 122 10.82 15.36 18.67
N LEU A 123 10.22 15.43 17.49
CA LEU A 123 10.12 16.67 16.75
C LEU A 123 9.27 17.72 17.48
N LEU A 124 8.13 17.30 18.05
CA LEU A 124 7.16 18.21 18.68
C LEU A 124 7.45 18.54 20.15
N TYR A 125 7.92 17.55 20.92
CA TYR A 125 8.13 17.67 22.36
C TYR A 125 9.60 17.61 22.79
N GLY A 126 10.51 17.33 21.86
CA GLY A 126 11.93 17.11 22.16
C GLY A 126 12.27 15.76 22.79
N GLN A 127 11.27 14.94 23.12
CA GLN A 127 11.43 13.62 23.75
C GLN A 127 10.25 12.69 23.42
N ASN A 128 10.47 11.39 23.58
CA ASN A 128 9.39 10.39 23.46
C ASN A 128 8.42 10.56 24.63
N GLN A 129 7.14 10.31 24.37
CA GLN A 129 6.11 10.25 25.38
C GLN A 129 5.95 8.82 25.91
N THR A 130 5.28 8.68 27.05
CA THR A 130 4.97 7.39 27.67
C THR A 130 3.49 7.05 27.51
N GLY A 131 3.14 5.79 27.64
CA GLY A 131 1.78 5.26 27.52
C GLY A 131 1.56 4.44 26.26
N SER A 132 0.33 4.02 26.04
CA SER A 132 -0.06 3.16 24.92
C SER A 132 0.11 3.89 23.58
N LEU A 133 0.37 3.14 22.51
CA LEU A 133 0.55 3.72 21.17
C LEU A 133 -0.72 4.42 20.68
N SER A 134 -1.90 3.88 21.00
CA SER A 134 -3.18 4.54 20.69
C SER A 134 -3.33 5.90 21.39
N GLY A 135 -3.07 5.96 22.68
CA GLY A 135 -3.15 7.22 23.44
C GLY A 135 -2.13 8.27 23.00
N ARG A 136 -0.92 7.83 22.64
CA ARG A 136 0.13 8.69 22.07
C ARG A 136 -0.29 9.24 20.70
N LEU A 137 -0.82 8.38 19.82
CA LEU A 137 -1.32 8.79 18.51
C LEU A 137 -2.51 9.76 18.63
N GLU A 138 -3.46 9.50 19.55
CA GLU A 138 -4.56 10.45 19.81
C GLU A 138 -4.08 11.82 20.28
N SER A 139 -3.03 11.85 21.09
CA SER A 139 -2.40 13.11 21.52
C SER A 139 -1.82 13.88 20.35
N LEU A 140 -1.18 13.19 19.43
CA LEU A 140 -0.64 13.77 18.19
C LEU A 140 -1.77 14.23 17.24
N LEU A 141 -2.88 13.48 17.14
CA LEU A 141 -4.06 13.88 16.36
C LEU A 141 -4.69 15.18 16.89
N LYS A 142 -4.79 15.32 18.18
CA LYS A 142 -5.31 16.58 18.80
C LYS A 142 -4.43 17.78 18.43
N LEU A 143 -3.12 17.63 18.41
CA LEU A 143 -2.21 18.68 17.95
C LEU A 143 -2.35 18.95 16.43
N ALA A 144 -2.66 17.93 15.65
CA ALA A 144 -2.93 18.04 14.22
C ALA A 144 -4.33 18.63 13.91
N SER A 145 -5.04 19.13 14.94
CA SER A 145 -6.40 19.71 14.85
C SER A 145 -7.53 18.70 14.65
N TYR A 146 -7.31 17.45 14.99
CA TYR A 146 -8.34 16.41 15.06
C TYR A 146 -8.76 16.20 16.52
N THR A 147 -9.55 17.15 17.07
CA THR A 147 -9.82 17.25 18.50
C THR A 147 -10.61 16.08 19.10
N ASP A 148 -11.41 15.40 18.29
CA ASP A 148 -12.16 14.19 18.63
C ASP A 148 -11.38 12.89 18.34
N GLY A 149 -10.13 12.99 17.89
CA GLY A 149 -9.30 11.84 17.53
C GLY A 149 -9.76 11.13 16.24
N ASN A 150 -10.74 11.68 15.54
CA ASN A 150 -11.26 11.12 14.31
C ASN A 150 -10.72 11.85 13.08
N VAL A 151 -10.21 11.08 12.10
CA VAL A 151 -9.82 11.57 10.80
C VAL A 151 -10.94 11.24 9.81
N PRO A 152 -11.58 12.25 9.21
CA PRO A 152 -12.65 12.00 8.26
C PRO A 152 -12.12 11.26 7.04
N VAL A 153 -12.75 10.16 6.67
CA VAL A 153 -12.42 9.34 5.50
C VAL A 153 -13.50 9.53 4.45
N GLN A 154 -13.07 9.69 3.22
CA GLN A 154 -13.95 9.81 2.06
C GLN A 154 -13.46 8.92 0.93
N GLN A 155 -14.34 8.11 0.38
CA GLN A 155 -14.03 7.33 -0.81
C GLN A 155 -14.02 8.23 -2.04
N VAL A 156 -12.96 8.13 -2.83
CA VAL A 156 -12.81 8.87 -4.09
C VAL A 156 -12.35 7.93 -5.20
N VAL A 157 -12.80 8.21 -6.41
CA VAL A 157 -12.35 7.50 -7.60
C VAL A 157 -11.15 8.25 -8.18
N LEU A 158 -10.00 7.60 -8.22
CA LEU A 158 -8.80 8.18 -8.80
C LEU A 158 -8.92 8.26 -10.33
N PRO A 159 -8.90 9.47 -10.94
CA PRO A 159 -8.98 9.60 -12.38
C PRO A 159 -7.82 8.90 -13.11
N LYS A 160 -8.10 8.29 -14.27
CA LYS A 160 -7.10 7.56 -15.08
C LYS A 160 -5.94 8.42 -15.58
N ASP A 161 -6.17 9.71 -15.70
CA ASP A 161 -5.20 10.72 -16.17
C ASP A 161 -4.45 11.40 -15.01
N SER A 162 -4.68 10.97 -13.76
CA SER A 162 -3.91 11.43 -12.62
C SER A 162 -2.44 11.08 -12.80
N VAL A 163 -1.57 12.03 -12.54
CA VAL A 163 -0.11 11.82 -12.58
C VAL A 163 0.53 12.47 -11.38
N PHE A 164 1.58 11.84 -10.88
CA PHE A 164 2.36 12.34 -9.75
C PHE A 164 3.85 12.07 -9.97
N LYS A 165 4.69 12.81 -9.28
CA LYS A 165 6.14 12.63 -9.33
C LYS A 165 6.60 11.66 -8.26
N ILE A 166 7.65 10.92 -8.58
CA ILE A 166 8.32 10.04 -7.63
C ILE A 166 9.81 10.37 -7.51
N ALA A 167 10.40 9.95 -6.41
CA ALA A 167 11.83 9.93 -6.20
C ALA A 167 12.25 8.51 -5.77
N PHE A 168 13.34 8.01 -6.32
CA PHE A 168 13.91 6.74 -5.86
C PHE A 168 14.53 6.89 -4.47
N THR A 169 14.40 5.86 -3.65
CA THR A 169 14.97 5.84 -2.29
C THR A 169 16.40 5.30 -2.26
N SER A 170 16.84 4.69 -3.36
CA SER A 170 18.20 4.18 -3.55
C SER A 170 18.74 4.57 -4.93
N GLU A 171 20.05 4.64 -5.03
CA GLU A 171 20.72 4.89 -6.31
C GLU A 171 20.55 3.70 -7.25
N LEU A 172 20.16 3.97 -8.50
CA LEU A 172 20.06 3.01 -9.58
C LEU A 172 21.27 3.17 -10.51
N SER A 173 21.98 2.09 -10.75
CA SER A 173 23.17 2.09 -11.60
C SER A 173 23.17 0.90 -12.55
N THR A 174 23.45 1.14 -13.84
CA THR A 174 23.55 0.06 -14.83
C THR A 174 24.65 -0.94 -14.49
N LYS A 175 25.66 -0.56 -13.69
CA LYS A 175 26.72 -1.46 -13.24
C LYS A 175 26.28 -2.39 -12.12
N MET A 176 25.40 -1.91 -11.23
CA MET A 176 25.00 -2.64 -10.01
C MET A 176 23.63 -3.28 -10.13
N SER A 177 22.67 -2.59 -10.77
CA SER A 177 21.30 -3.08 -10.90
C SER A 177 21.22 -4.29 -11.86
N ARG A 178 20.34 -5.22 -11.51
CA ARG A 178 20.06 -6.44 -12.28
C ARG A 178 18.57 -6.59 -12.52
N LYS A 179 18.20 -7.32 -13.58
CA LYS A 179 16.81 -7.72 -13.81
C LYS A 179 16.31 -8.52 -12.61
N GLY A 180 15.12 -8.14 -12.10
CA GLY A 180 14.49 -8.75 -10.92
C GLY A 180 14.79 -8.02 -9.61
N ASP A 181 15.69 -7.04 -9.60
CA ASP A 181 15.95 -6.25 -8.39
C ASP A 181 14.71 -5.44 -8.01
N VAL A 182 14.34 -5.48 -6.74
CA VAL A 182 13.26 -4.65 -6.20
C VAL A 182 13.71 -3.21 -6.12
N VAL A 183 12.86 -2.31 -6.60
CA VAL A 183 13.09 -0.87 -6.59
C VAL A 183 12.07 -0.21 -5.68
N HIS A 184 12.55 0.52 -4.69
CA HIS A 184 11.71 1.34 -3.81
C HIS A 184 11.74 2.81 -4.25
N PHE A 185 10.57 3.43 -4.20
CA PHE A 185 10.42 4.84 -4.51
C PHE A 185 9.41 5.51 -3.59
N LYS A 186 9.37 6.84 -3.59
CA LYS A 186 8.44 7.64 -2.80
C LYS A 186 7.74 8.67 -3.66
N ALA A 187 6.49 9.00 -3.32
CA ALA A 187 5.84 10.18 -3.89
C ALA A 187 6.64 11.43 -3.54
N ALA A 188 6.96 12.24 -4.54
CA ALA A 188 7.66 13.51 -4.36
C ALA A 188 6.72 14.68 -4.05
N ASP A 189 5.45 14.56 -4.45
CA ASP A 189 4.41 15.57 -4.25
C ASP A 189 3.13 14.90 -3.72
N ASN A 190 2.24 15.69 -3.13
CA ASN A 190 0.89 15.23 -2.77
C ASN A 190 0.00 15.08 -4.01
N LEU A 191 -0.90 14.10 -4.00
CA LEU A 191 -1.97 13.96 -4.98
C LEU A 191 -3.32 14.07 -4.28
N TYR A 192 -4.13 15.01 -4.75
CA TYR A 192 -5.51 15.22 -4.28
C TYR A 192 -6.51 14.86 -5.37
N VAL A 193 -7.67 14.36 -4.95
CA VAL A 193 -8.85 14.15 -5.80
C VAL A 193 -10.04 14.79 -5.10
N ASN A 194 -10.65 15.81 -5.73
CA ASN A 194 -11.75 16.57 -5.13
C ASN A 194 -11.43 17.08 -3.70
N ASP A 195 -10.24 17.66 -3.53
CA ASP A 195 -9.70 18.14 -2.25
C ASP A 195 -9.43 17.06 -1.20
N VAL A 196 -9.63 15.79 -1.52
CA VAL A 196 -9.27 14.65 -0.66
C VAL A 196 -7.83 14.22 -0.94
N LEU A 197 -7.00 14.14 0.09
CA LEU A 197 -5.64 13.64 -0.02
C LEU A 197 -5.65 12.13 -0.25
N VAL A 198 -5.21 11.71 -1.43
CA VAL A 198 -5.13 10.28 -1.80
C VAL A 198 -3.71 9.75 -1.62
N LEU A 199 -2.74 10.52 -2.09
CA LEU A 199 -1.33 10.13 -2.03
C LEU A 199 -0.53 11.26 -1.39
N PRO A 200 -0.10 11.09 -0.13
CA PRO A 200 0.76 12.08 0.51
C PRO A 200 2.19 12.00 -0.03
N LYS A 201 2.89 13.11 -0.06
CA LYS A 201 4.33 13.14 -0.25
C LYS A 201 5.01 12.19 0.75
N GLY A 202 6.02 11.44 0.31
CA GLY A 202 6.70 10.44 1.11
C GLY A 202 6.04 9.05 1.09
N ALA A 203 4.82 8.92 0.57
CA ALA A 203 4.17 7.62 0.39
C ALA A 203 5.07 6.69 -0.42
N THR A 204 5.26 5.46 0.07
CA THR A 204 6.19 4.49 -0.51
C THR A 204 5.57 3.65 -1.60
N GLY A 205 6.35 3.30 -2.60
CA GLY A 205 5.95 2.42 -3.69
C GLY A 205 7.04 1.41 -4.04
N VAL A 206 6.65 0.40 -4.79
CA VAL A 206 7.49 -0.72 -5.19
C VAL A 206 7.41 -0.95 -6.70
N GLY A 207 8.56 -1.27 -7.29
CA GLY A 207 8.71 -1.71 -8.66
C GLY A 207 9.81 -2.76 -8.77
N GLU A 208 10.08 -3.22 -9.98
CA GLU A 208 11.11 -4.20 -10.30
C GLU A 208 11.92 -3.76 -11.52
N VAL A 209 13.21 -4.01 -11.51
CA VAL A 209 14.05 -3.80 -12.68
C VAL A 209 13.69 -4.80 -13.78
N LYS A 210 13.07 -4.33 -14.85
CA LYS A 210 12.67 -5.15 -16.01
C LYS A 210 13.84 -5.45 -16.93
N LYS A 211 14.72 -4.48 -17.15
CA LYS A 211 15.85 -4.59 -18.06
C LYS A 211 16.94 -3.59 -17.72
N VAL A 212 18.20 -4.02 -17.85
CA VAL A 212 19.37 -3.15 -17.78
C VAL A 212 20.10 -3.18 -19.11
N VAL A 213 20.37 -2.02 -19.67
CA VAL A 213 21.19 -1.84 -20.88
C VAL A 213 22.46 -1.14 -20.46
N GLN A 214 23.61 -1.77 -20.68
CA GLN A 214 24.91 -1.18 -20.37
C GLN A 214 25.25 -0.05 -21.35
N PRO A 215 26.01 0.97 -20.94
CA PRO A 215 26.55 1.96 -21.84
C PRO A 215 27.36 1.27 -22.95
N GLY A 216 27.13 1.71 -24.19
CA GLY A 216 27.81 1.16 -25.37
C GLY A 216 29.00 2.00 -25.80
N ILE A 217 29.77 1.45 -26.74
CA ILE A 217 30.82 2.20 -27.47
C ILE A 217 30.14 3.27 -28.32
N PHE A 218 30.78 4.40 -28.54
CA PHE A 218 30.27 5.57 -29.31
C PHE A 218 29.14 6.35 -28.66
N GLY A 219 29.18 6.55 -27.32
CA GLY A 219 28.26 7.47 -26.63
C GLY A 219 26.82 6.96 -26.51
N LYS A 220 26.60 5.65 -26.62
CA LYS A 220 25.30 5.07 -26.26
C LYS A 220 25.13 5.04 -24.75
N ASP A 221 24.14 5.77 -24.25
CA ASP A 221 23.81 5.83 -22.84
C ASP A 221 23.29 4.48 -22.31
N GLY A 222 23.65 4.17 -21.06
CA GLY A 222 23.07 3.05 -20.35
C GLY A 222 21.63 3.37 -19.95
N ARG A 223 20.77 2.35 -19.84
CA ARG A 223 19.37 2.52 -19.45
C ARG A 223 18.92 1.41 -18.50
N ILE A 224 18.09 1.78 -17.53
CA ILE A 224 17.40 0.86 -16.65
C ILE A 224 15.90 1.02 -16.91
N ASP A 225 15.25 -0.03 -17.36
CA ASP A 225 13.81 -0.09 -17.53
C ASP A 225 13.21 -0.69 -16.25
N ILE A 226 12.25 0.02 -15.63
CA ILE A 226 11.60 -0.37 -14.39
C ILE A 226 10.12 -0.63 -14.67
N ASP A 227 9.62 -1.72 -14.13
CA ASP A 227 8.20 -2.03 -14.07
C ASP A 227 7.68 -1.61 -12.70
N PHE A 228 6.86 -0.57 -12.67
CA PHE A 228 6.28 -0.05 -11.43
C PHE A 228 5.04 -0.84 -11.10
N THR A 229 4.92 -1.29 -9.85
CA THR A 229 3.84 -2.20 -9.43
C THR A 229 2.73 -1.43 -8.71
N TYR A 230 3.04 -0.80 -7.59
CA TYR A 230 2.08 -0.03 -6.80
C TYR A 230 2.77 1.03 -5.93
N ILE A 231 1.95 1.94 -5.42
CA ILE A 231 2.28 2.88 -4.36
C ILE A 231 1.18 2.83 -3.29
N TYR A 232 1.53 3.05 -2.04
CA TYR A 232 0.55 3.07 -0.95
C TYR A 232 -0.14 4.43 -0.89
N GLY A 233 -1.47 4.42 -0.83
CA GLY A 233 -2.28 5.58 -0.52
C GLY A 233 -2.16 6.00 0.96
N VAL A 234 -2.78 7.12 1.31
CA VAL A 234 -2.83 7.62 2.70
C VAL A 234 -3.50 6.62 3.65
N ASP A 235 -4.44 5.84 3.15
CA ASP A 235 -5.19 4.80 3.85
C ASP A 235 -4.51 3.42 3.83
N GLY A 236 -3.29 3.32 3.30
CA GLY A 236 -2.58 2.06 3.13
C GLY A 236 -3.01 1.23 1.92
N THR A 237 -4.00 1.67 1.14
CA THR A 237 -4.43 0.97 -0.07
C THR A 237 -3.31 0.93 -1.11
N LYS A 238 -3.10 -0.23 -1.73
CA LYS A 238 -2.15 -0.39 -2.82
C LYS A 238 -2.76 0.16 -4.11
N ILE A 239 -2.25 1.28 -4.58
CA ILE A 239 -2.63 1.92 -5.84
C ILE A 239 -1.71 1.40 -6.95
N PRO A 240 -2.21 0.59 -7.90
CA PRO A 240 -1.41 0.13 -9.03
C PRO A 240 -0.96 1.32 -9.89
N VAL A 241 0.31 1.34 -10.30
CA VAL A 241 0.89 2.46 -11.04
C VAL A 241 1.73 2.01 -12.24
N THR A 242 1.78 2.86 -13.24
CA THR A 242 2.58 2.62 -14.45
C THR A 242 3.05 3.93 -15.08
N VAL A 243 4.04 3.84 -15.96
CA VAL A 243 4.45 4.96 -16.82
C VAL A 243 3.50 5.04 -18.02
N GLY A 244 2.41 5.80 -17.89
CA GLY A 244 1.45 6.04 -18.97
C GLY A 244 1.95 7.06 -19.99
N GLU A 245 1.21 7.22 -21.09
CA GLU A 245 1.58 8.20 -22.16
C GLU A 245 1.61 9.64 -21.65
N LEU A 246 0.66 10.03 -20.79
CA LEU A 246 0.64 11.37 -20.20
C LEU A 246 1.84 11.59 -19.27
N ALA A 247 2.25 10.56 -18.54
CA ALA A 247 3.45 10.59 -17.68
C ALA A 247 4.72 10.76 -18.54
N LYS A 248 4.82 10.05 -19.67
CA LYS A 248 5.93 10.20 -20.63
C LYS A 248 6.00 11.61 -21.21
N GLN A 249 4.89 12.16 -21.71
CA GLN A 249 4.83 13.52 -22.26
C GLN A 249 5.24 14.58 -21.23
N LYS A 250 4.77 14.45 -19.98
CA LYS A 250 5.17 15.37 -18.89
C LYS A 250 6.64 15.22 -18.51
N ALA A 251 7.17 13.99 -18.51
CA ALA A 251 8.58 13.74 -18.23
C ALA A 251 9.47 14.34 -19.32
N GLU A 252 9.12 14.21 -20.60
CA GLU A 252 9.82 14.82 -21.73
C GLU A 252 9.83 16.35 -21.66
N SER A 253 8.70 16.96 -21.27
CA SER A 253 8.62 18.41 -21.11
C SER A 253 9.50 18.94 -19.97
N ILE A 254 9.64 18.19 -18.88
CA ILE A 254 10.51 18.52 -17.75
C ILE A 254 11.99 18.34 -18.13
N ALA A 255 12.33 17.26 -18.83
CA ALA A 255 13.69 16.99 -19.29
C ALA A 255 14.18 18.04 -20.32
N GLY A 256 13.29 18.54 -21.16
CA GLY A 256 13.60 19.62 -22.10
C GLY A 256 13.86 20.99 -21.45
N ALA A 257 13.34 21.21 -20.24
CA ALA A 257 13.52 22.46 -19.49
C ALA A 257 14.73 22.45 -18.55
N ALA A 258 15.20 21.29 -18.13
CA ALA A 258 16.35 21.11 -17.23
C ALA A 258 17.40 20.27 -17.93
N GLY A 259 18.41 20.88 -18.51
CA GLY A 259 19.54 20.15 -19.09
C GLY A 259 20.12 19.14 -18.12
N ALA A 260 19.93 17.86 -18.43
CA ALA A 260 20.66 16.69 -18.00
C ALA A 260 21.24 16.64 -16.59
N ALA A 261 20.41 16.33 -15.63
CA ALA A 261 20.76 15.45 -14.51
C ALA A 261 19.46 14.86 -13.98
N ILE A 262 18.99 13.76 -14.52
CA ILE A 262 17.86 13.04 -13.98
C ILE A 262 18.33 12.33 -12.70
N GLY A 263 18.48 13.08 -11.64
CA GLY A 263 18.40 12.58 -10.29
C GLY A 263 16.94 12.18 -10.06
N GLY A 264 16.56 11.03 -10.57
CA GLY A 264 15.51 10.19 -10.00
C GLY A 264 14.06 10.66 -9.96
N MET A 265 13.61 11.68 -10.71
CA MET A 265 12.20 12.05 -10.74
C MET A 265 11.49 11.45 -11.95
N ILE A 266 10.58 10.53 -11.71
CA ILE A 266 9.71 9.91 -12.74
C ILE A 266 8.26 10.30 -12.45
N ILE A 267 7.47 10.48 -13.51
CA ILE A 267 6.04 10.73 -13.41
C ILE A 267 5.31 9.41 -13.63
N LEU A 268 4.50 9.00 -12.68
CA LEU A 268 3.66 7.82 -12.75
C LEU A 268 2.19 8.20 -12.79
N GLY A 269 1.35 7.29 -13.25
CA GLY A 269 -0.10 7.39 -13.18
C GLY A 269 -0.70 6.06 -12.74
N PRO A 270 -1.95 6.05 -12.24
CA PRO A 270 -2.62 4.82 -11.85
C PRO A 270 -2.85 3.94 -13.09
N VAL A 271 -2.71 2.63 -12.92
CA VAL A 271 -3.22 1.66 -13.89
C VAL A 271 -4.74 1.72 -13.76
N GLY A 272 -5.44 2.06 -14.85
CA GLY A 272 -6.90 2.15 -14.82
C GLY A 272 -7.49 0.87 -14.24
N LEU A 273 -8.08 0.97 -13.06
CA LEU A 273 -8.95 -0.06 -12.53
C LEU A 273 -10.15 -0.12 -13.49
N VAL A 274 -10.22 -1.15 -14.29
CA VAL A 274 -11.45 -1.51 -14.98
C VAL A 274 -12.38 -1.95 -13.86
N GLY A 275 -13.22 -1.04 -13.41
CA GLY A 275 -14.26 -1.35 -12.46
C GLY A 275 -15.12 -2.43 -13.06
N GLY A 276 -15.05 -3.64 -12.52
CA GLY A 276 -16.08 -4.62 -12.67
C GLY A 276 -17.34 -4.07 -12.01
N ALA A 277 -18.40 -3.98 -12.80
CA ALA A 277 -19.73 -3.69 -12.33
C ALA A 277 -20.26 -4.83 -11.45
#